data_482dcff6d0fbfecb9af629fa3ae1677b
#
_entry.id   482dcff6d0fbfecb9af629fa3ae1677b
#
_cell.length_a   1.000
_cell.length_b   1.000
_cell.length_c   1.000
_cell.angle_alpha   90.00
_cell.angle_beta   90.00
_cell.angle_gamma   90.00
#
_symmetry.space_group_name_H-M   'P 1'
#
loop_
_entity.id
_entity.type
_entity.pdbx_description
1 polymer ?
#
loop_
_entity_poly.entity_id
_entity_poly.type
_entity_poly.pdbx_seq_one_letter_code
_entity_poly.pdbx_strand_id
1 'polypeptide(L)'
;MFRAFSYNGRRKLSKEVIDGIAARISLSKGQKGLDVGCGSGALVIACARKNPDAAFVGIDRWGKEYASFSQSLCQRNAKAEGVSNVTFRQGNAVKLPFEDECFDAVFSNYVYHNIPSHDRQEILMETLRVLKKGGTFAIHDIFAKGKYGDMQAFVKKLKDMGYEKAELIDTANGLFMTRKEAGRLMLTGSALLTGRK
;
A
#
# COMPACT_ATOMS: atom_id res chain seq x y z
N MET A 1 -9.35 -8.73 19.13
CA MET A 1 -8.39 -8.42 18.08
C MET A 1 -8.92 -7.35 17.13
N PHE A 2 -10.06 -7.54 16.46
CA PHE A 2 -10.60 -6.61 15.45
C PHE A 2 -10.88 -5.17 15.93
N ARG A 3 -11.28 -4.95 17.20
CA ARG A 3 -11.61 -3.60 17.71
C ARG A 3 -10.42 -2.66 17.84
N ALA A 4 -9.21 -3.14 18.07
CA ALA A 4 -8.02 -2.30 18.19
C ALA A 4 -7.47 -1.87 16.84
N PHE A 5 -7.60 -2.74 15.80
CA PHE A 5 -7.18 -2.48 14.43
C PHE A 5 -8.29 -1.86 13.57
N SER A 6 -9.47 -1.57 14.14
CA SER A 6 -10.56 -1.00 13.35
C SER A 6 -10.29 0.46 12.99
N TYR A 7 -10.79 0.89 11.83
CA TYR A 7 -10.69 2.26 11.33
C TYR A 7 -11.40 3.27 12.26
N ASN A 8 -12.57 2.87 12.79
CA ASN A 8 -13.42 3.70 13.67
C ASN A 8 -13.35 3.32 15.15
N GLY A 9 -12.48 2.38 15.51
CA GLY A 9 -12.32 1.96 16.90
C GLY A 9 -11.65 3.00 17.77
N ARG A 10 -11.67 2.79 19.11
CA ARG A 10 -11.06 3.71 20.07
C ARG A 10 -9.57 3.97 19.80
N ARG A 11 -8.79 2.96 19.39
CA ARG A 11 -7.36 3.06 19.08
C ARG A 11 -7.08 3.64 17.69
N LYS A 12 -7.99 3.44 16.73
CA LYS A 12 -7.90 3.93 15.34
C LYS A 12 -6.59 3.56 14.61
N LEU A 13 -5.94 2.46 14.98
CA LEU A 13 -4.63 2.09 14.45
C LEU A 13 -4.63 1.98 12.92
N SER A 14 -5.65 1.34 12.33
CA SER A 14 -5.76 1.23 10.88
C SER A 14 -5.85 2.61 10.20
N LYS A 15 -6.57 3.55 10.82
CA LYS A 15 -6.66 4.93 10.32
C LYS A 15 -5.31 5.64 10.38
N GLU A 16 -4.58 5.53 11.50
CA GLU A 16 -3.26 6.14 11.66
C GLU A 16 -2.25 5.60 10.62
N VAL A 17 -2.27 4.29 10.37
CA VAL A 17 -1.44 3.68 9.32
C VAL A 17 -1.80 4.24 7.94
N ILE A 18 -3.10 4.26 7.61
CA ILE A 18 -3.60 4.78 6.32
C ILE A 18 -3.22 6.25 6.14
N ASP A 19 -3.48 7.07 7.14
CA ASP A 19 -3.14 8.51 7.09
C ASP A 19 -1.63 8.74 6.98
N GLY A 20 -0.83 7.93 7.67
CA GLY A 20 0.62 7.99 7.62
C GLY A 20 1.20 7.58 6.26
N ILE A 21 0.60 6.60 5.57
CA ILE A 21 0.98 6.24 4.20
C ILE A 21 0.53 7.34 3.23
N ALA A 22 -0.74 7.78 3.33
CA ALA A 22 -1.30 8.81 2.46
C ALA A 22 -0.56 10.15 2.57
N ALA A 23 0.02 10.47 3.73
CA ALA A 23 0.84 11.67 3.92
C ALA A 23 2.15 11.65 3.09
N ARG A 24 2.58 10.49 2.61
CA ARG A 24 3.78 10.33 1.77
C ARG A 24 3.48 10.38 0.27
N ILE A 25 2.21 10.43 -0.10
CA ILE A 25 1.77 10.49 -1.48
C ILE A 25 1.35 11.94 -1.79
N SER A 26 2.16 12.61 -2.60
CA SER A 26 1.90 13.96 -3.09
C SER A 26 1.93 13.93 -4.61
N LEU A 27 0.78 14.19 -5.24
CA LEU A 27 0.61 14.17 -6.67
C LEU A 27 0.02 15.50 -7.16
N SER A 28 0.56 15.98 -8.28
CA SER A 28 0.10 17.17 -8.95
C SER A 28 -1.02 16.86 -9.95
N LYS A 29 -1.63 17.90 -10.52
CA LYS A 29 -2.65 17.81 -11.56
C LYS A 29 -2.17 16.93 -12.73
N GLY A 30 -3.01 15.99 -13.14
CA GLY A 30 -2.74 15.06 -14.25
C GLY A 30 -1.88 13.87 -13.90
N GLN A 31 -1.29 13.79 -12.70
CA GLN A 31 -0.56 12.63 -12.22
C GLN A 31 -1.49 11.51 -11.77
N LYS A 32 -0.95 10.28 -11.71
CA LYS A 32 -1.73 9.06 -11.42
C LYS A 32 -1.12 8.26 -10.28
N GLY A 33 -1.97 7.84 -9.33
CA GLY A 33 -1.60 6.94 -8.24
C GLY A 33 -2.28 5.57 -8.33
N LEU A 34 -1.57 4.51 -7.91
CA LEU A 34 -2.07 3.14 -7.86
C LEU A 34 -2.01 2.58 -6.44
N ASP A 35 -3.15 2.09 -5.94
CA ASP A 35 -3.24 1.28 -4.72
C ASP A 35 -3.35 -0.20 -5.09
N VAL A 36 -2.35 -0.98 -4.74
CA VAL A 36 -2.31 -2.42 -5.01
C VAL A 36 -2.85 -3.19 -3.82
N GLY A 37 -3.95 -3.93 -4.05
CA GLY A 37 -4.67 -4.64 -2.99
C GLY A 37 -5.52 -3.69 -2.14
N CYS A 38 -6.33 -2.86 -2.80
CA CYS A 38 -7.04 -1.75 -2.14
C CYS A 38 -8.14 -2.18 -1.14
N GLY A 39 -8.54 -3.45 -1.11
CA GLY A 39 -9.52 -4.00 -0.19
C GLY A 39 -10.87 -3.25 -0.21
N SER A 40 -11.14 -2.44 0.81
CA SER A 40 -12.32 -1.57 0.91
C SER A 40 -12.13 -0.19 0.28
N GLY A 41 -10.95 0.10 -0.26
CA GLY A 41 -10.60 1.40 -0.85
C GLY A 41 -10.09 2.44 0.14
N ALA A 42 -9.91 2.11 1.42
CA ALA A 42 -9.63 3.10 2.46
C ALA A 42 -8.34 3.91 2.21
N LEU A 43 -7.25 3.26 1.76
CA LEU A 43 -5.99 3.94 1.50
C LEU A 43 -6.05 4.81 0.24
N VAL A 44 -6.55 4.27 -0.87
CA VAL A 44 -6.64 5.04 -2.11
C VAL A 44 -7.59 6.23 -1.98
N ILE A 45 -8.70 6.10 -1.24
CA ILE A 45 -9.63 7.19 -0.95
C ILE A 45 -8.94 8.28 -0.12
N ALA A 46 -8.15 7.89 0.90
CA ALA A 46 -7.38 8.84 1.69
C ALA A 46 -6.33 9.60 0.84
N CYS A 47 -5.64 8.90 -0.08
CA CYS A 47 -4.71 9.51 -1.03
C CYS A 47 -5.43 10.45 -2.01
N ALA A 48 -6.55 10.01 -2.60
CA ALA A 48 -7.32 10.78 -3.57
C ALA A 48 -7.90 12.08 -2.96
N ARG A 49 -8.38 12.02 -1.73
CA ARG A 49 -8.87 13.20 -1.00
C ARG A 49 -7.77 14.24 -0.75
N LYS A 50 -6.54 13.81 -0.50
CA LYS A 50 -5.39 14.71 -0.30
C LYS A 50 -4.86 15.31 -1.59
N ASN A 51 -5.15 14.71 -2.73
CA ASN A 51 -4.64 15.08 -4.05
C ASN A 51 -5.80 15.21 -5.05
N PRO A 52 -6.67 16.23 -4.90
CA PRO A 52 -7.95 16.31 -5.64
C PRO A 52 -7.78 16.47 -7.16
N ASP A 53 -6.64 16.99 -7.61
CA ASP A 53 -6.34 17.23 -9.03
C ASP A 53 -5.62 16.05 -9.71
N ALA A 54 -5.26 15.02 -8.96
CA ALA A 54 -4.65 13.78 -9.46
C ALA A 54 -5.71 12.69 -9.67
N ALA A 55 -5.39 11.67 -10.47
CA ALA A 55 -6.26 10.52 -10.68
C ALA A 55 -5.73 9.28 -9.94
N PHE A 56 -6.63 8.49 -9.38
CA PHE A 56 -6.26 7.30 -8.63
C PHE A 56 -6.95 6.04 -9.15
N VAL A 57 -6.23 4.91 -9.03
CA VAL A 57 -6.76 3.58 -9.33
C VAL A 57 -6.53 2.69 -8.12
N GLY A 58 -7.57 2.05 -7.63
CA GLY A 58 -7.46 0.96 -6.66
C GLY A 58 -7.71 -0.37 -7.36
N ILE A 59 -6.81 -1.34 -7.18
CA ILE A 59 -7.01 -2.70 -7.68
C ILE A 59 -7.04 -3.70 -6.55
N ASP A 60 -7.87 -4.73 -6.71
CA ASP A 60 -7.90 -5.88 -5.81
C ASP A 60 -8.42 -7.11 -6.55
N ARG A 61 -8.15 -8.31 -6.03
CA ARG A 61 -8.75 -9.55 -6.54
C ARG A 61 -10.21 -9.71 -6.13
N TRP A 62 -10.56 -9.17 -4.95
CA TRP A 62 -11.82 -9.42 -4.25
C TRP A 62 -12.19 -10.89 -4.26
N GLY A 63 -11.23 -11.73 -3.89
CA GLY A 63 -11.39 -13.18 -3.83
C GLY A 63 -12.38 -13.60 -2.74
N LYS A 64 -12.86 -14.83 -2.82
CA LYS A 64 -13.82 -15.39 -1.85
C LYS A 64 -13.33 -15.37 -0.40
N GLU A 65 -12.02 -15.41 -0.21
CA GLU A 65 -11.34 -15.32 1.09
C GLU A 65 -11.51 -13.95 1.79
N TYR A 66 -11.87 -12.92 1.03
CA TYR A 66 -12.16 -11.56 1.50
C TYR A 66 -13.57 -11.10 1.10
N ALA A 67 -14.56 -11.97 1.29
CA ALA A 67 -15.95 -11.74 0.85
C ALA A 67 -16.61 -10.47 1.41
N SER A 68 -16.04 -9.86 2.47
CA SER A 68 -16.47 -8.57 3.00
C SER A 68 -16.05 -7.38 2.13
N PHE A 69 -15.11 -7.56 1.19
CA PHE A 69 -14.63 -6.52 0.28
C PHE A 69 -15.13 -6.75 -1.13
N SER A 70 -15.41 -5.67 -1.84
CA SER A 70 -15.85 -5.71 -3.22
C SER A 70 -15.64 -4.37 -3.91
N GLN A 71 -15.59 -4.36 -5.23
CA GLN A 71 -15.52 -3.14 -6.02
C GLN A 71 -16.69 -2.20 -5.70
N SER A 72 -17.90 -2.72 -5.55
CA SER A 72 -19.08 -1.93 -5.21
C SER A 72 -18.99 -1.30 -3.81
N LEU A 73 -18.36 -1.98 -2.85
CA LEU A 73 -18.09 -1.40 -1.53
C LEU A 73 -17.12 -0.22 -1.65
N CYS A 74 -16.04 -0.36 -2.43
CA CYS A 74 -15.07 0.72 -2.66
C CYS A 74 -15.75 1.95 -3.28
N GLN A 75 -16.61 1.75 -4.27
CA GLN A 75 -17.38 2.83 -4.92
C GLN A 75 -18.31 3.54 -3.93
N ARG A 76 -19.02 2.78 -3.08
CA ARG A 76 -19.86 3.36 -2.03
C ARG A 76 -19.05 4.16 -1.01
N ASN A 77 -17.89 3.62 -0.61
CA ASN A 77 -17.01 4.29 0.34
C ASN A 77 -16.45 5.61 -0.25
N ALA A 78 -15.99 5.60 -1.51
CA ALA A 78 -15.52 6.81 -2.19
C ALA A 78 -16.63 7.87 -2.28
N LYS A 79 -17.86 7.47 -2.65
CA LYS A 79 -19.02 8.38 -2.69
C LYS A 79 -19.34 8.95 -1.31
N ALA A 80 -19.31 8.13 -0.26
CA ALA A 80 -19.59 8.57 1.11
C ALA A 80 -18.54 9.56 1.64
N GLU A 81 -17.28 9.43 1.20
CA GLU A 81 -16.17 10.34 1.54
C GLU A 81 -16.08 11.55 0.59
N GLY A 82 -17.01 11.70 -0.38
CA GLY A 82 -17.02 12.80 -1.35
C GLY A 82 -15.86 12.79 -2.34
N VAL A 83 -15.27 11.60 -2.61
CA VAL A 83 -14.12 11.42 -3.50
C VAL A 83 -14.58 10.91 -4.86
N SER A 84 -14.25 11.65 -5.93
CA SER A 84 -14.65 11.34 -7.32
C SER A 84 -13.47 11.03 -8.26
N ASN A 85 -12.24 11.32 -7.84
CA ASN A 85 -11.02 11.15 -8.64
C ASN A 85 -10.36 9.77 -8.45
N VAL A 86 -11.14 8.75 -8.08
CA VAL A 86 -10.69 7.37 -7.90
C VAL A 86 -11.56 6.40 -8.70
N THR A 87 -10.92 5.42 -9.34
CA THR A 87 -11.58 4.30 -10.01
C THR A 87 -11.13 2.99 -9.37
N PHE A 88 -11.99 1.97 -9.43
CA PHE A 88 -11.71 0.66 -8.88
C PHE A 88 -11.87 -0.40 -9.94
N ARG A 89 -10.92 -1.33 -10.02
CA ARG A 89 -10.97 -2.43 -10.99
C ARG A 89 -10.34 -3.70 -10.43
N GLN A 90 -10.81 -4.84 -10.94
CA GLN A 90 -10.21 -6.12 -10.57
C GLN A 90 -8.80 -6.24 -11.14
N GLY A 91 -7.88 -6.77 -10.34
CA GLY A 91 -6.50 -7.01 -10.73
C GLY A 91 -5.76 -7.92 -9.77
N ASN A 92 -4.64 -8.46 -10.22
CA ASN A 92 -3.79 -9.35 -9.43
C ASN A 92 -2.41 -8.70 -9.23
N ALA A 93 -1.97 -8.58 -7.98
CA ALA A 93 -0.67 -7.99 -7.63
C ALA A 93 0.53 -8.79 -8.18
N VAL A 94 0.35 -10.08 -8.44
CA VAL A 94 1.42 -10.95 -9.00
C VAL A 94 1.72 -10.58 -10.46
N LYS A 95 0.71 -10.09 -11.19
CA LYS A 95 0.84 -9.60 -12.58
C LYS A 95 -0.14 -8.46 -12.77
N LEU A 96 0.35 -7.24 -12.73
CA LEU A 96 -0.45 -6.04 -12.83
C LEU A 96 -0.91 -5.81 -14.28
N PRO A 97 -2.20 -5.51 -14.52
CA PRO A 97 -2.73 -5.28 -15.87
C PRO A 97 -2.43 -3.85 -16.36
N PHE A 98 -1.17 -3.43 -16.24
CA PHE A 98 -0.71 -2.09 -16.59
C PHE A 98 0.65 -2.17 -17.29
N GLU A 99 0.88 -1.22 -18.18
CA GLU A 99 2.17 -0.99 -18.83
C GLU A 99 3.24 -0.55 -17.81
N ASP A 100 4.51 -0.68 -18.21
CA ASP A 100 5.63 -0.16 -17.44
C ASP A 100 5.51 1.36 -17.27
N GLU A 101 5.97 1.85 -16.15
CA GLU A 101 6.14 3.29 -15.91
C GLU A 101 4.90 4.16 -16.22
N CYS A 102 3.70 3.67 -15.87
CA CYS A 102 2.44 4.38 -16.14
C CYS A 102 1.83 5.13 -14.95
N PHE A 103 2.39 4.96 -13.72
CA PHE A 103 1.94 5.63 -12.51
C PHE A 103 3.02 6.52 -11.91
N ASP A 104 2.61 7.67 -11.37
CA ASP A 104 3.50 8.62 -10.69
C ASP A 104 3.68 8.27 -9.21
N ALA A 105 2.73 7.52 -8.63
CA ALA A 105 2.87 6.91 -7.31
C ALA A 105 2.27 5.51 -7.27
N VAL A 106 2.90 4.60 -6.52
CA VAL A 106 2.36 3.29 -6.18
C VAL A 106 2.40 3.08 -4.67
N PHE A 107 1.33 2.53 -4.11
CA PHE A 107 1.26 2.30 -2.67
C PHE A 107 0.42 1.07 -2.36
N SER A 108 0.54 0.57 -1.14
CA SER A 108 -0.18 -0.61 -0.67
C SER A 108 -0.13 -0.70 0.86
N ASN A 109 -1.10 -1.38 1.46
CA ASN A 109 -1.14 -1.60 2.90
C ASN A 109 -1.60 -3.00 3.28
N TYR A 110 -0.72 -3.81 3.86
CA TYR A 110 -0.97 -5.16 4.37
C TYR A 110 -1.53 -6.15 3.33
N VAL A 111 -0.89 -6.24 2.18
CA VAL A 111 -1.35 -7.07 1.04
C VAL A 111 -0.43 -8.25 0.78
N TYR A 112 0.85 -8.01 0.55
CA TYR A 112 1.77 -9.00 -0.04
C TYR A 112 2.07 -10.17 0.87
N HIS A 113 2.06 -9.99 2.21
CA HIS A 113 2.25 -11.08 3.16
C HIS A 113 1.18 -12.18 3.05
N ASN A 114 -0.01 -11.86 2.50
CA ASN A 114 -1.12 -12.79 2.29
C ASN A 114 -1.09 -13.48 0.92
N ILE A 115 -0.22 -13.03 0.00
CA ILE A 115 -0.14 -13.62 -1.34
C ILE A 115 0.67 -14.92 -1.24
N PRO A 116 0.12 -16.07 -1.65
CA PRO A 116 0.89 -17.30 -1.76
C PRO A 116 1.96 -17.14 -2.84
N SER A 117 3.22 -17.03 -2.44
CA SER A 117 4.37 -16.92 -3.34
C SER A 117 5.62 -17.40 -2.61
N HIS A 118 6.55 -17.99 -3.38
CA HIS A 118 7.88 -18.32 -2.90
C HIS A 118 8.79 -17.10 -2.88
N ASP A 119 8.62 -16.17 -3.82
CA ASP A 119 9.38 -14.92 -3.86
C ASP A 119 8.45 -13.70 -3.85
N ARG A 120 8.35 -13.06 -2.67
CA ARG A 120 7.57 -11.82 -2.52
C ARG A 120 8.32 -10.59 -2.98
N GLN A 121 9.64 -10.65 -3.10
CA GLN A 121 10.41 -9.54 -3.66
C GLN A 121 10.13 -9.38 -5.16
N GLU A 122 9.86 -10.47 -5.90
CA GLU A 122 9.43 -10.39 -7.30
C GLU A 122 8.07 -9.67 -7.42
N ILE A 123 7.13 -9.92 -6.50
CA ILE A 123 5.84 -9.22 -6.51
C ILE A 123 6.01 -7.73 -6.16
N LEU A 124 6.93 -7.38 -5.26
CA LEU A 124 7.29 -5.98 -5.02
C LEU A 124 7.89 -5.34 -6.28
N MET A 125 8.77 -6.06 -6.99
CA MET A 125 9.33 -5.59 -8.26
C MET A 125 8.27 -5.39 -9.32
N GLU A 126 7.26 -6.26 -9.40
CA GLU A 126 6.12 -6.07 -10.31
C GLU A 126 5.34 -4.78 -10.00
N THR A 127 5.14 -4.48 -8.72
CA THR A 127 4.53 -3.20 -8.32
C THR A 127 5.41 -2.00 -8.70
N LEU A 128 6.73 -2.12 -8.54
CA LEU A 128 7.68 -1.06 -8.90
C LEU A 128 7.92 -0.96 -10.43
N ARG A 129 7.58 -1.99 -11.21
CA ARG A 129 7.63 -1.95 -12.66
C ARG A 129 6.72 -0.86 -13.24
N VAL A 130 5.50 -0.78 -12.74
CA VAL A 130 4.50 0.20 -13.22
C VAL A 130 4.71 1.62 -12.72
N LEU A 131 5.67 1.82 -11.79
CA LEU A 131 6.06 3.14 -11.29
C LEU A 131 7.00 3.82 -12.28
N LYS A 132 6.70 5.06 -12.66
CA LYS A 132 7.56 5.92 -13.49
C LYS A 132 8.88 6.22 -12.79
N LYS A 133 9.91 6.54 -13.58
CA LYS A 133 11.12 7.19 -13.07
C LYS A 133 10.76 8.53 -12.42
N GLY A 134 11.37 8.82 -11.28
CA GLY A 134 11.00 9.97 -10.44
C GLY A 134 9.70 9.79 -9.66
N GLY A 135 8.98 8.67 -9.81
CA GLY A 135 7.76 8.37 -9.09
C GLY A 135 8.01 7.91 -7.65
N THR A 136 7.01 8.08 -6.79
CA THR A 136 7.08 7.76 -5.35
C THR A 136 6.41 6.43 -5.04
N PHE A 137 7.00 5.65 -4.14
CA PHE A 137 6.35 4.42 -3.63
C PHE A 137 6.26 4.42 -2.10
N ALA A 138 5.18 3.83 -1.59
CA ALA A 138 4.94 3.65 -0.16
C ALA A 138 4.18 2.33 0.09
N ILE A 139 4.92 1.27 0.35
CA ILE A 139 4.40 -0.09 0.55
C ILE A 139 4.56 -0.47 2.01
N HIS A 140 3.47 -0.60 2.73
CA HIS A 140 3.44 -1.00 4.13
C HIS A 140 3.00 -2.45 4.27
N ASP A 141 3.82 -3.28 4.92
CA ASP A 141 3.50 -4.69 5.12
C ASP A 141 4.24 -5.30 6.31
N ILE A 142 3.95 -6.58 6.63
CA ILE A 142 4.68 -7.38 7.61
C ILE A 142 5.85 -8.05 6.89
N PHE A 143 7.01 -7.38 6.85
CA PHE A 143 8.22 -7.85 6.16
C PHE A 143 8.98 -8.90 6.96
N ALA A 144 8.31 -10.01 7.30
CA ALA A 144 8.93 -11.12 8.00
C ALA A 144 10.02 -11.78 7.15
N LYS A 145 11.23 -11.94 7.70
CA LYS A 145 12.41 -12.50 7.00
C LYS A 145 12.12 -13.84 6.34
N GLY A 146 11.36 -14.73 6.98
CA GLY A 146 11.00 -16.04 6.41
C GLY A 146 10.08 -15.96 5.18
N LYS A 147 9.44 -14.81 4.94
CA LYS A 147 8.55 -14.60 3.78
C LYS A 147 9.18 -13.74 2.68
N TYR A 148 9.99 -12.76 3.06
CA TYR A 148 10.56 -11.76 2.14
C TYR A 148 12.07 -11.86 1.96
N GLY A 149 12.75 -12.75 2.71
CA GLY A 149 14.19 -12.77 2.72
C GLY A 149 14.79 -11.54 3.38
N ASP A 150 15.96 -11.11 2.92
CA ASP A 150 16.65 -9.94 3.44
C ASP A 150 16.17 -8.66 2.75
N MET A 151 15.32 -7.90 3.45
CA MET A 151 14.77 -6.65 2.94
C MET A 151 15.78 -5.49 2.96
N GLN A 152 16.86 -5.55 3.74
CA GLN A 152 17.94 -4.56 3.65
C GLN A 152 18.75 -4.76 2.37
N ALA A 153 19.02 -6.02 2.01
CA ALA A 153 19.62 -6.35 0.72
C ALA A 153 18.71 -5.93 -0.46
N PHE A 154 17.38 -6.08 -0.31
CA PHE A 154 16.43 -5.60 -1.31
C PHE A 154 16.46 -4.07 -1.46
N VAL A 155 16.50 -3.32 -0.37
CA VAL A 155 16.66 -1.86 -0.40
C VAL A 155 17.98 -1.46 -1.10
N LYS A 156 19.08 -2.18 -0.81
CA LYS A 156 20.35 -1.97 -1.51
C LYS A 156 20.20 -2.25 -3.01
N LYS A 157 19.57 -3.35 -3.38
CA LYS A 157 19.31 -3.71 -4.79
C LYS A 157 18.55 -2.58 -5.51
N LEU A 158 17.52 -1.98 -4.90
CA LEU A 158 16.80 -0.85 -5.51
C LEU A 158 17.74 0.35 -5.76
N LYS A 159 18.61 0.68 -4.80
CA LYS A 159 19.59 1.76 -4.95
C LYS A 159 20.60 1.45 -6.07
N ASP A 160 21.10 0.22 -6.14
CA ASP A 160 22.02 -0.23 -7.19
C ASP A 160 21.33 -0.20 -8.59
N MET A 161 20.00 -0.31 -8.66
CA MET A 161 19.19 -0.15 -9.87
C MET A 161 18.91 1.31 -10.25
N GLY A 162 19.41 2.29 -9.47
CA GLY A 162 19.27 3.71 -9.77
C GLY A 162 18.08 4.41 -9.12
N TYR A 163 17.42 3.79 -8.13
CA TYR A 163 16.38 4.48 -7.35
C TYR A 163 17.03 5.63 -6.56
N GLU A 164 16.47 6.84 -6.68
CA GLU A 164 16.98 8.03 -5.99
C GLU A 164 16.96 7.86 -4.46
N LYS A 165 15.89 7.21 -3.98
CA LYS A 165 15.70 6.92 -2.56
C LYS A 165 15.01 5.58 -2.40
N ALA A 166 15.50 4.76 -1.47
CA ALA A 166 14.83 3.55 -0.99
C ALA A 166 15.15 3.34 0.49
N GLU A 167 14.13 3.15 1.29
CA GLU A 167 14.22 2.99 2.75
C GLU A 167 13.20 1.95 3.23
N LEU A 168 13.57 1.20 4.27
CA LEU A 168 12.67 0.34 5.04
C LEU A 168 12.56 0.91 6.46
N ILE A 169 11.40 1.46 6.80
CA ILE A 169 11.15 2.14 8.07
C ILE A 169 10.33 1.21 8.97
N ASP A 170 10.86 0.82 10.13
CA ASP A 170 10.13 0.05 11.13
C ASP A 170 8.95 0.88 11.67
N THR A 171 7.73 0.39 11.45
CA THR A 171 6.49 1.04 11.88
C THR A 171 5.92 0.46 13.17
N ALA A 172 6.49 -0.64 13.64
CA ALA A 172 6.12 -1.33 14.88
C ALA A 172 6.96 -0.88 16.08
N ASN A 173 7.80 0.15 15.96
CA ASN A 173 8.68 0.68 16.99
C ASN A 173 8.43 2.17 17.25
N GLY A 174 7.18 2.57 17.39
CA GLY A 174 6.78 3.93 17.80
C GLY A 174 6.23 4.81 16.68
N LEU A 175 6.42 4.47 15.40
CA LEU A 175 5.89 5.31 14.29
C LEU A 175 4.36 5.23 14.18
N PHE A 176 3.80 4.02 14.07
CA PHE A 176 2.34 3.81 14.04
C PHE A 176 1.84 3.04 15.25
N MET A 177 2.68 2.17 15.81
CA MET A 177 2.34 1.36 16.97
C MET A 177 3.58 1.08 17.82
N THR A 178 3.37 0.76 19.09
CA THR A 178 4.43 0.28 19.98
C THR A 178 4.75 -1.19 19.70
N ARG A 179 5.94 -1.65 20.09
CA ARG A 179 6.31 -3.08 20.00
C ARG A 179 5.31 -3.98 20.73
N LYS A 180 4.79 -3.52 21.87
CA LYS A 180 3.78 -4.25 22.64
C LYS A 180 2.46 -4.39 21.88
N GLU A 181 2.00 -3.32 21.22
CA GLU A 181 0.81 -3.36 20.37
C GLU A 181 1.03 -4.28 19.16
N ALA A 182 2.21 -4.16 18.49
CA ALA A 182 2.56 -5.00 17.35
C ALA A 182 2.55 -6.50 17.71
N GLY A 183 3.17 -6.88 18.84
CA GLY A 183 3.13 -8.27 19.32
C GLY A 183 1.71 -8.76 19.63
N ARG A 184 0.90 -7.94 20.34
CA ARG A 184 -0.48 -8.28 20.70
C ARG A 184 -1.41 -8.43 19.50
N LEU A 185 -1.15 -7.67 18.44
CA LEU A 185 -1.97 -7.65 17.22
C LEU A 185 -1.43 -8.56 16.11
N MET A 186 -0.32 -9.28 16.36
CA MET A 186 0.41 -10.10 15.36
C MET A 186 0.91 -9.26 14.16
N LEU A 187 1.32 -8.03 14.41
CA LEU A 187 1.85 -7.08 13.42
C LEU A 187 3.36 -6.87 13.58
N THR A 188 4.04 -7.75 14.32
CA THR A 188 5.50 -7.71 14.46
C THR A 188 6.17 -7.83 13.10
N GLY A 189 7.15 -6.97 12.83
CA GLY A 189 7.81 -6.89 11.52
C GLY A 189 7.08 -5.98 10.53
N SER A 190 6.03 -5.26 10.97
CA SER A 190 5.43 -4.21 10.15
C SER A 190 6.44 -3.12 9.87
N ALA A 191 6.64 -2.82 8.61
CA ALA A 191 7.51 -1.76 8.15
C ALA A 191 6.94 -1.10 6.89
N LEU A 192 7.47 0.06 6.56
CA LEU A 192 7.14 0.81 5.36
C LEU A 192 8.35 0.83 4.44
N LEU A 193 8.24 0.15 3.30
CA LEU A 193 9.17 0.29 2.18
C LEU A 193 8.75 1.52 1.38
N THR A 194 9.58 2.54 1.35
CA THR A 194 9.26 3.82 0.71
C THR A 194 10.46 4.42 0.01
N GLY A 195 10.19 5.27 -0.97
CA GLY A 195 11.25 5.93 -1.72
C GLY A 195 10.79 6.58 -3.01
N ARG A 196 11.75 6.78 -3.91
CA ARG A 196 11.59 7.38 -5.23
C ARG A 196 12.41 6.60 -6.26
N LYS A 197 11.76 6.22 -7.36
CA LYS A 197 12.41 5.48 -8.47
C LYS A 197 13.27 6.39 -9.32
#